data_cd59b32865b1f9fcd385cef58a56f10c
#
_entry.id   cd59b32865b1f9fcd385cef58a56f10c
#
_cell.length_a   1.000
_cell.length_b   1.000
_cell.length_c   1.000
_cell.angle_alpha   90.00
_cell.angle_beta   90.00
_cell.angle_gamma   90.00
#
_symmetry.space_group_name_H-M   'P 1'
#
loop_
_entity.id
_entity.type
_entity.pdbx_description
1 polymer ?
#
loop_
_entity_poly.entity_id
_entity_poly.type
_entity_poly.pdbx_seq_one_letter_code
_entity_poly.pdbx_strand_id
1 'polypeptide(L)'
;LMPSTGYIHLFDVEEYHGNILLRIPCRKDPNQLEERCKQDKRFGIFQEYVGWNKLLHISNVGEFNKAHKNQRSVEMIKLSEALHEKKVAQIADQIANHEGGVPRFVLISGPSSSGKTTFSKRLTIQLMVNGIRPVVISMDNYFVNREDTPRDENGEWDFEHLQTLDLA
;
A
#
# COMPACT_ATOMS: atom_id res chain seq x y z
N LEU A 1 -8.40 -0.97 28.42
CA LEU A 1 -9.59 -1.83 28.34
C LEU A 1 -10.83 -0.96 28.59
N MET A 2 -11.81 -1.04 27.69
CA MET A 2 -13.09 -0.36 27.90
C MET A 2 -13.88 -1.08 29.00
N PRO A 3 -14.47 -0.35 29.95
CA PRO A 3 -15.21 -0.96 31.07
C PRO A 3 -16.55 -1.56 30.61
N SER A 4 -17.08 -1.16 29.48
CA SER A 4 -18.33 -1.66 28.91
C SER A 4 -18.36 -1.48 27.39
N THR A 5 -18.99 -2.41 26.68
CA THR A 5 -19.31 -2.28 25.25
C THR A 5 -20.53 -1.42 24.98
N GLY A 6 -21.27 -1.02 26.01
CA GLY A 6 -22.49 -0.19 25.91
C GLY A 6 -22.25 1.22 25.36
N TYR A 7 -21.00 1.68 25.30
CA TYR A 7 -20.63 2.94 24.63
C TYR A 7 -20.65 2.83 23.09
N ILE A 8 -20.60 1.62 22.55
CA ILE A 8 -20.62 1.37 21.09
C ILE A 8 -22.06 0.95 20.74
N HIS A 9 -22.89 1.92 20.42
CA HIS A 9 -24.30 1.70 20.10
C HIS A 9 -24.63 1.93 18.62
N LEU A 10 -23.71 2.54 17.88
CA LEU A 10 -23.87 2.81 16.47
C LEU A 10 -22.83 2.01 15.67
N PHE A 11 -23.29 1.04 14.91
CA PHE A 11 -22.48 0.28 13.97
C PHE A 11 -23.40 -0.34 12.91
N ASP A 12 -22.84 -0.74 11.82
CA ASP A 12 -23.53 -1.47 10.75
C ASP A 12 -22.70 -2.66 10.31
N VAL A 13 -23.36 -3.72 9.91
CA VAL A 13 -22.73 -4.96 9.45
C VAL A 13 -23.35 -5.35 8.13
N GLU A 14 -22.53 -5.41 7.10
CA GLU A 14 -22.98 -5.76 5.76
C GLU A 14 -22.07 -6.82 5.11
N GLU A 15 -22.61 -7.52 4.12
CA GLU A 15 -21.82 -8.41 3.28
C GLU A 15 -21.03 -7.58 2.26
N TYR A 16 -19.73 -7.90 2.12
CA TYR A 16 -18.86 -7.25 1.15
C TYR A 16 -17.89 -8.27 0.53
N HIS A 17 -18.11 -8.62 -0.73
CA HIS A 17 -17.30 -9.60 -1.46
C HIS A 17 -17.14 -10.96 -0.73
N GLY A 18 -18.22 -11.50 -0.17
CA GLY A 18 -18.19 -12.75 0.57
C GLY A 18 -17.59 -12.68 1.96
N ASN A 19 -17.33 -11.47 2.47
CA ASN A 19 -16.81 -11.20 3.81
C ASN A 19 -17.78 -10.30 4.58
N ILE A 20 -17.49 -10.11 5.86
CA ILE A 20 -18.25 -9.22 6.74
C ILE A 20 -17.54 -7.86 6.79
N LEU A 21 -18.23 -6.80 6.39
CA LEU A 21 -17.79 -5.43 6.58
C LEU A 21 -18.47 -4.84 7.81
N LEU A 22 -17.66 -4.49 8.81
CA LEU A 22 -18.10 -3.77 9.99
C LEU A 22 -17.86 -2.27 9.78
N ARG A 23 -18.94 -1.48 9.76
CA ARG A 23 -18.89 -0.02 9.71
C ARG A 23 -19.00 0.54 11.11
N ILE A 24 -18.16 1.49 11.42
CA ILE A 24 -18.08 2.15 12.73
C ILE A 24 -18.39 3.64 12.59
N PRO A 25 -18.68 4.36 13.67
CA PRO A 25 -18.93 5.79 13.64
C PRO A 25 -17.78 6.60 13.05
N CYS A 26 -18.13 7.68 12.37
CA CYS A 26 -17.16 8.64 11.88
C CYS A 26 -16.38 9.28 13.03
N ARG A 27 -15.06 9.42 12.87
CA ARG A 27 -14.22 10.04 13.90
C ARG A 27 -14.60 11.50 14.19
N LYS A 28 -15.12 12.22 13.18
CA LYS A 28 -15.53 13.62 13.31
C LYS A 28 -16.91 13.78 13.96
N ASP A 29 -17.80 12.82 13.72
CA ASP A 29 -19.14 12.80 14.31
C ASP A 29 -19.50 11.38 14.76
N PRO A 30 -19.36 11.08 16.06
CA PRO A 30 -19.64 9.75 16.59
C PRO A 30 -21.12 9.30 16.50
N ASN A 31 -22.03 10.19 16.13
CA ASN A 31 -23.45 9.90 15.95
C ASN A 31 -23.81 9.54 14.50
N GLN A 32 -22.83 9.52 13.60
CA GLN A 32 -23.03 9.14 12.21
C GLN A 32 -22.05 8.03 11.81
N LEU A 33 -22.52 7.10 10.99
CA LEU A 33 -21.65 6.15 10.32
C LEU A 33 -20.92 6.86 9.15
N GLU A 34 -19.69 6.49 8.92
CA GLU A 34 -18.98 6.95 7.71
C GLU A 34 -19.76 6.55 6.46
N GLU A 35 -19.70 7.42 5.42
CA GLU A 35 -20.27 7.10 4.13
C GLU A 35 -19.68 5.80 3.57
N ARG A 36 -20.52 5.05 2.87
CA ARG A 36 -20.09 3.80 2.23
C ARG A 36 -19.14 4.12 1.09
N CYS A 37 -17.87 3.86 1.32
CA CYS A 37 -16.83 3.97 0.30
C CYS A 37 -16.51 2.59 -0.29
N LYS A 38 -16.77 2.41 -1.59
CA LYS A 38 -16.36 1.20 -2.30
C LYS A 38 -14.84 1.20 -2.44
N GLN A 39 -14.19 0.19 -1.89
CA GLN A 39 -12.74 0.03 -1.93
C GLN A 39 -12.33 -1.26 -2.67
N ASP A 40 -12.95 -1.53 -3.80
CA ASP A 40 -12.78 -2.78 -4.55
C ASP A 40 -11.30 -3.06 -4.91
N LYS A 41 -10.55 -2.02 -5.28
CA LYS A 41 -9.11 -2.16 -5.57
C LYS A 41 -8.30 -2.59 -4.34
N ARG A 42 -8.56 -1.96 -3.18
CA ARG A 42 -7.89 -2.31 -1.92
C ARG A 42 -8.26 -3.73 -1.49
N PHE A 43 -9.53 -4.09 -1.64
CA PHE A 43 -10.01 -5.42 -1.33
C PHE A 43 -9.39 -6.49 -2.23
N GLY A 44 -9.25 -6.22 -3.52
CA GLY A 44 -8.56 -7.10 -4.48
C GLY A 44 -7.10 -7.37 -4.07
N ILE A 45 -6.37 -6.34 -3.65
CA ILE A 45 -4.99 -6.50 -3.15
C ILE A 45 -4.95 -7.34 -1.87
N PHE A 46 -5.91 -7.13 -0.97
CA PHE A 46 -6.02 -7.94 0.25
C PHE A 46 -6.29 -9.42 -0.07
N GLN A 47 -7.18 -9.71 -1.01
CA GLN A 47 -7.45 -11.09 -1.45
C GLN A 47 -6.22 -11.73 -2.11
N GLU A 48 -5.48 -10.99 -2.91
CA GLU A 48 -4.23 -11.46 -3.50
C GLU A 48 -3.21 -11.85 -2.42
N TYR A 49 -3.05 -11.01 -1.41
CA TYR A 49 -2.18 -11.29 -0.26
C TYR A 49 -2.61 -12.55 0.52
N VAL A 50 -3.91 -12.70 0.76
CA VAL A 50 -4.45 -13.92 1.38
C VAL A 50 -4.18 -15.16 0.52
N GLY A 51 -4.29 -15.02 -0.81
CA GLY A 51 -3.93 -16.06 -1.76
C GLY A 51 -2.46 -16.48 -1.66
N TRP A 52 -1.55 -15.51 -1.55
CA TRP A 52 -0.11 -15.78 -1.37
C TRP A 52 0.18 -16.49 -0.05
N ASN A 53 -0.46 -16.09 1.05
CA ASN A 53 -0.30 -16.77 2.33
C ASN A 53 -0.78 -18.22 2.28
N LYS A 54 -1.85 -18.51 1.54
CA LYS A 54 -2.30 -19.90 1.30
C LYS A 54 -1.28 -20.71 0.51
N LEU A 55 -0.69 -20.15 -0.55
CA LEU A 55 0.37 -20.79 -1.33
C LEU A 55 1.61 -21.11 -0.48
N LEU A 56 1.95 -20.21 0.43
CA LEU A 56 3.07 -20.38 1.37
C LEU A 56 2.74 -21.37 2.49
N HIS A 57 1.47 -21.76 2.66
CA HIS A 57 0.97 -22.50 3.83
C HIS A 57 1.29 -21.79 5.16
N ILE A 58 1.11 -20.46 5.17
CA ILE A 58 1.39 -19.58 6.32
C ILE A 58 0.24 -18.58 6.45
N SER A 59 -0.87 -19.05 6.99
CA SER A 59 -2.05 -18.19 7.19
C SER A 59 -2.09 -17.54 8.57
N ASN A 60 -1.23 -17.99 9.48
CA ASN A 60 -1.13 -17.49 10.85
C ASN A 60 0.28 -17.68 11.44
N VAL A 61 0.53 -17.03 12.57
CA VAL A 61 1.83 -17.08 13.26
C VAL A 61 2.21 -18.50 13.70
N GLY A 62 1.23 -19.32 14.06
CA GLY A 62 1.47 -20.73 14.45
C GLY A 62 2.03 -21.56 13.30
N GLU A 63 1.46 -21.40 12.09
CA GLU A 63 1.95 -22.05 10.85
C GLU A 63 3.34 -21.54 10.47
N PHE A 64 3.56 -20.23 10.58
CA PHE A 64 4.88 -19.62 10.38
C PHE A 64 5.93 -20.24 11.31
N ASN A 65 5.64 -20.28 12.61
CA ASN A 65 6.55 -20.87 13.61
C ASN A 65 6.82 -22.36 13.34
N LYS A 66 5.80 -23.13 12.93
CA LYS A 66 5.92 -24.53 12.55
C LYS A 66 6.81 -24.69 11.32
N ALA A 67 6.62 -23.88 10.30
CA ALA A 67 7.45 -23.91 9.09
C ALA A 67 8.91 -23.55 9.40
N HIS A 68 9.14 -22.57 10.27
CA HIS A 68 10.48 -22.20 10.73
C HIS A 68 11.17 -23.35 11.48
N LYS A 69 10.49 -24.00 12.44
CA LYS A 69 11.00 -25.17 13.16
C LYS A 69 11.32 -26.33 12.22
N ASN A 70 10.57 -26.49 11.15
CA ASN A 70 10.78 -27.51 10.12
C ASN A 70 11.83 -27.10 9.07
N GLN A 71 12.66 -26.09 9.34
CA GLN A 71 13.75 -25.61 8.49
C GLN A 71 13.32 -25.14 7.07
N ARG A 72 12.06 -24.73 6.91
CA ARG A 72 11.52 -24.23 5.62
C ARG A 72 11.71 -22.72 5.40
N SER A 73 12.41 -22.03 6.30
CA SER A 73 12.55 -20.55 6.24
C SER A 73 13.16 -20.08 4.91
N VAL A 74 14.20 -20.77 4.41
CA VAL A 74 14.88 -20.39 3.15
C VAL A 74 13.93 -20.56 1.96
N GLU A 75 13.16 -21.64 1.91
CA GLU A 75 12.15 -21.88 0.89
C GLU A 75 11.09 -20.77 0.90
N MET A 76 10.59 -20.42 2.09
CA MET A 76 9.59 -19.39 2.28
C MET A 76 10.07 -18.01 1.80
N ILE A 77 11.31 -17.64 2.15
CA ILE A 77 11.91 -16.38 1.70
C ILE A 77 11.98 -16.34 0.17
N LYS A 78 12.55 -17.38 -0.44
CA LYS A 78 12.69 -17.46 -1.90
C LYS A 78 11.35 -17.41 -2.63
N LEU A 79 10.35 -18.11 -2.11
CA LEU A 79 9.00 -18.10 -2.69
C LEU A 79 8.33 -16.74 -2.54
N SER A 80 8.46 -16.09 -1.39
CA SER A 80 7.93 -14.72 -1.16
C SER A 80 8.60 -13.71 -2.08
N GLU A 81 9.92 -13.79 -2.26
CA GLU A 81 10.65 -12.92 -3.18
C GLU A 81 10.24 -13.16 -4.63
N ALA A 82 10.06 -14.42 -5.04
CA ALA A 82 9.60 -14.76 -6.39
C ALA A 82 8.19 -14.26 -6.68
N LEU A 83 7.25 -14.37 -5.72
CA LEU A 83 5.91 -13.83 -5.84
C LEU A 83 5.94 -12.30 -5.98
N HIS A 84 6.76 -11.63 -5.16
CA HIS A 84 6.93 -10.18 -5.24
C HIS A 84 7.51 -9.75 -6.59
N GLU A 85 8.58 -10.40 -7.05
CA GLU A 85 9.22 -10.09 -8.35
C GLU A 85 8.26 -10.31 -9.51
N LYS A 86 7.52 -11.42 -9.48
CA LYS A 86 6.46 -11.69 -10.47
C LYS A 86 5.43 -10.55 -10.53
N LYS A 87 5.04 -10.00 -9.38
CA LYS A 87 4.10 -8.86 -9.32
C LYS A 87 4.70 -7.60 -9.92
N VAL A 88 5.97 -7.31 -9.64
CA VAL A 88 6.67 -6.16 -10.23
C VAL A 88 6.76 -6.29 -11.76
N ALA A 89 7.08 -7.50 -12.26
CA ALA A 89 7.10 -7.79 -13.69
C ALA A 89 5.72 -7.58 -14.35
N GLN A 90 4.65 -8.08 -13.73
CA GLN A 90 3.28 -7.86 -14.22
C GLN A 90 2.91 -6.38 -14.30
N ILE A 91 3.32 -5.58 -13.33
CA ILE A 91 3.10 -4.13 -13.37
C ILE A 91 3.88 -3.49 -14.51
N ALA A 92 5.13 -3.90 -14.72
CA ALA A 92 5.92 -3.42 -15.86
C ALA A 92 5.28 -3.78 -17.21
N ASP A 93 4.74 -5.00 -17.33
CA ASP A 93 4.02 -5.44 -18.52
C ASP A 93 2.75 -4.61 -18.77
N GLN A 94 1.99 -4.31 -17.71
CA GLN A 94 0.81 -3.44 -17.81
C GLN A 94 1.17 -2.02 -18.27
N ILE A 95 2.30 -1.48 -17.81
CA ILE A 95 2.80 -0.18 -18.24
C ILE A 95 3.24 -0.23 -19.73
N ALA A 96 3.99 -1.26 -20.10
CA ALA A 96 4.51 -1.42 -21.46
C ALA A 96 3.39 -1.62 -22.50
N ASN A 97 2.33 -2.36 -22.11
CA ASN A 97 1.22 -2.72 -22.98
C ASN A 97 -0.04 -1.87 -22.73
N HIS A 98 0.10 -0.67 -22.18
CA HIS A 98 -1.03 0.20 -21.91
C HIS A 98 -1.74 0.60 -23.22
N GLU A 99 -3.07 0.51 -23.28
CA GLU A 99 -3.88 0.72 -24.49
C GLU A 99 -3.68 2.09 -25.15
N GLY A 100 -3.36 3.13 -24.36
CA GLY A 100 -3.04 4.47 -24.84
C GLY A 100 -1.57 4.68 -25.26
N GLY A 101 -0.77 3.61 -25.34
CA GLY A 101 0.68 3.65 -25.47
C GLY A 101 1.39 3.79 -24.12
N VAL A 102 2.71 3.69 -24.11
CA VAL A 102 3.51 3.78 -22.88
C VAL A 102 3.28 5.13 -22.20
N PRO A 103 2.80 5.15 -20.93
CA PRO A 103 2.54 6.39 -20.23
C PRO A 103 3.84 7.19 -20.00
N ARG A 104 3.77 8.51 -20.16
CA ARG A 104 4.93 9.39 -19.94
C ARG A 104 5.30 9.52 -18.47
N PHE A 105 4.30 9.39 -17.58
CA PHE A 105 4.47 9.52 -16.13
C PHE A 105 3.86 8.31 -15.42
N VAL A 106 4.62 7.72 -14.52
CA VAL A 106 4.16 6.67 -13.60
C VAL A 106 4.40 7.18 -12.19
N LEU A 107 3.32 7.44 -11.46
CA LEU A 107 3.38 7.98 -10.11
C LEU A 107 3.37 6.83 -9.09
N ILE A 108 4.35 6.82 -8.19
CA ILE A 108 4.47 5.85 -7.12
C ILE A 108 4.28 6.57 -5.79
N SER A 109 3.18 6.29 -5.10
CA SER A 109 2.86 6.86 -3.79
C SER A 109 2.71 5.78 -2.73
N GLY A 110 2.87 6.17 -1.48
CA GLY A 110 2.72 5.28 -0.34
C GLY A 110 3.27 5.93 0.93
N PRO A 111 2.92 5.40 2.12
CA PRO A 111 3.38 5.95 3.39
C PRO A 111 4.90 5.89 3.53
N SER A 112 5.43 6.60 4.52
CA SER A 112 6.85 6.54 4.85
C SER A 112 7.26 5.09 5.17
N SER A 113 8.47 4.72 4.80
CA SER A 113 9.02 3.36 4.99
C SER A 113 8.25 2.21 4.32
N SER A 114 7.34 2.50 3.38
CA SER A 114 6.57 1.47 2.65
C SER A 114 7.38 0.76 1.55
N GLY A 115 8.64 1.14 1.33
CA GLY A 115 9.50 0.52 0.31
C GLY A 115 9.37 1.14 -1.09
N LYS A 116 8.80 2.35 -1.24
CA LYS A 116 8.68 3.06 -2.54
C LYS A 116 9.96 3.06 -3.35
N THR A 117 11.09 3.43 -2.72
CA THR A 117 12.40 3.50 -3.38
C THR A 117 12.88 2.12 -3.86
N THR A 118 12.68 1.07 -3.06
CA THR A 118 13.05 -0.30 -3.45
C THR A 118 12.18 -0.78 -4.60
N PHE A 119 10.87 -0.51 -4.52
CA PHE A 119 9.92 -0.86 -5.56
C PHE A 119 10.24 -0.14 -6.88
N SER A 120 10.49 1.18 -6.86
CA SER A 120 10.82 1.95 -8.06
C SER A 120 12.07 1.45 -8.77
N LYS A 121 13.11 1.08 -8.01
CA LYS A 121 14.33 0.48 -8.58
C LYS A 121 14.07 -0.87 -9.25
N ARG A 122 13.30 -1.75 -8.63
CA ARG A 122 12.91 -3.05 -9.22
C ARG A 122 12.03 -2.87 -10.45
N LEU A 123 11.05 -1.97 -10.38
CA LEU A 123 10.18 -1.63 -11.52
C LEU A 123 10.99 -1.09 -12.70
N THR A 124 11.98 -0.23 -12.45
CA THR A 124 12.91 0.28 -13.47
C THR A 124 13.58 -0.86 -14.21
N ILE A 125 14.09 -1.87 -13.51
CA ILE A 125 14.74 -3.04 -14.13
C ILE A 125 13.74 -3.78 -15.02
N GLN A 126 12.53 -4.04 -14.54
CA GLN A 126 11.52 -4.76 -15.32
C GLN A 126 11.02 -3.93 -16.54
N LEU A 127 10.94 -2.63 -16.42
CA LEU A 127 10.65 -1.75 -17.57
C LEU A 127 11.78 -1.79 -18.62
N MET A 128 13.05 -1.84 -18.17
CA MET A 128 14.18 -1.99 -19.08
C MET A 128 14.16 -3.35 -19.80
N VAL A 129 13.72 -4.42 -19.16
CA VAL A 129 13.49 -5.72 -19.79
C VAL A 129 12.45 -5.61 -20.91
N ASN A 130 11.43 -4.77 -20.71
CA ASN A 130 10.41 -4.46 -21.72
C ASN A 130 10.85 -3.39 -22.76
N GLY A 131 12.14 -3.05 -22.80
CA GLY A 131 12.69 -2.08 -23.74
C GLY A 131 12.45 -0.61 -23.42
N ILE A 132 11.88 -0.32 -22.23
CA ILE A 132 11.58 1.04 -21.77
C ILE A 132 12.69 1.50 -20.83
N ARG A 133 13.24 2.69 -21.04
CA ARG A 133 14.27 3.30 -20.19
C ARG A 133 13.65 4.45 -19.38
N PRO A 134 13.13 4.21 -18.18
CA PRO A 134 12.54 5.25 -17.36
C PRO A 134 13.62 6.11 -16.68
N VAL A 135 13.27 7.35 -16.39
CA VAL A 135 14.02 8.23 -15.49
C VAL A 135 13.29 8.25 -14.16
N VAL A 136 13.98 7.89 -13.09
CA VAL A 136 13.41 7.90 -11.72
C VAL A 136 13.67 9.27 -11.11
N ILE A 137 12.59 9.93 -10.70
CA ILE A 137 12.64 11.22 -10.01
C ILE A 137 12.10 11.02 -8.62
N SER A 138 12.91 11.26 -7.59
CA SER A 138 12.47 11.25 -6.20
C SER A 138 12.01 12.65 -5.81
N MET A 139 10.77 12.78 -5.38
CA MET A 139 10.25 14.06 -4.88
C MET A 139 11.00 14.53 -3.63
N ASP A 140 11.59 13.61 -2.88
CA ASP A 140 12.38 13.95 -1.69
C ASP A 140 13.56 14.89 -1.99
N ASN A 141 14.04 14.92 -3.23
CA ASN A 141 15.13 15.80 -3.67
C ASN A 141 14.67 17.25 -3.95
N TYR A 142 13.37 17.49 -3.95
CA TYR A 142 12.76 18.78 -4.31
C TYR A 142 12.04 19.45 -3.14
N PHE A 143 12.18 18.91 -1.94
CA PHE A 143 11.64 19.58 -0.75
C PHE A 143 12.46 20.83 -0.42
N VAL A 144 11.77 21.91 -0.07
CA VAL A 144 12.39 23.10 0.50
C VAL A 144 13.03 22.79 1.87
N ASN A 145 13.87 23.69 2.36
CA ASN A 145 14.43 23.52 3.71
C ASN A 145 13.31 23.50 4.75
N ARG A 146 13.57 22.85 5.88
CA ARG A 146 12.59 22.72 6.96
C ARG A 146 12.09 24.09 7.46
N GLU A 147 12.94 25.09 7.43
CA GLU A 147 12.62 26.45 7.86
C GLU A 147 11.60 27.13 6.92
N ASP A 148 11.61 26.76 5.65
CA ASP A 148 10.73 27.28 4.60
C ASP A 148 9.46 26.43 4.42
N THR A 149 9.33 25.32 5.16
CA THR A 149 8.15 24.46 5.12
C THR A 149 6.94 25.21 5.69
N PRO A 150 5.76 25.21 5.01
CA PRO A 150 4.57 25.83 5.55
C PRO A 150 4.13 25.18 6.86
N ARG A 151 3.33 25.93 7.63
CA ARG A 151 2.75 25.43 8.87
C ARG A 151 1.26 25.22 8.69
N ASP A 152 0.72 24.20 9.38
CA ASP A 152 -0.70 23.93 9.44
C ASP A 152 -1.44 24.94 10.36
N GLU A 153 -2.74 24.77 10.49
CA GLU A 153 -3.61 25.61 11.34
C GLU A 153 -3.24 25.56 12.83
N ASN A 154 -2.49 24.53 13.27
CA ASN A 154 -2.03 24.35 14.64
C ASN A 154 -0.60 24.89 14.86
N GLY A 155 0.03 25.41 13.80
CA GLY A 155 1.40 25.90 13.83
C GLY A 155 2.48 24.81 13.70
N GLU A 156 2.10 23.56 13.44
CA GLU A 156 2.99 22.45 13.16
C GLU A 156 3.45 22.46 11.69
N TRP A 157 4.61 21.85 11.41
CA TRP A 157 5.13 21.76 10.05
C TRP A 157 4.23 20.85 9.18
N ASP A 158 3.66 21.40 8.11
CA ASP A 158 2.84 20.66 7.15
C ASP A 158 3.70 20.16 5.98
N PHE A 159 4.26 18.98 6.11
CA PHE A 159 5.07 18.35 5.06
C PHE A 159 4.26 17.77 3.89
N GLU A 160 2.95 17.76 3.99
CA GLU A 160 2.06 17.28 2.90
C GLU A 160 1.56 18.43 2.00
N HIS A 161 1.87 19.67 2.35
CA HIS A 161 1.47 20.83 1.57
C HIS A 161 2.28 20.95 0.27
N LEU A 162 1.63 21.38 -0.83
CA LEU A 162 2.29 21.51 -2.14
C LEU A 162 3.49 22.47 -2.12
N GLN A 163 3.42 23.54 -1.31
CA GLN A 163 4.52 24.52 -1.16
C GLN A 163 5.73 23.99 -0.38
N THR A 164 5.70 22.74 0.06
CA THR A 164 6.89 22.07 0.58
C THR A 164 7.87 21.65 -0.51
N LEU A 165 7.43 21.70 -1.76
CA LEU A 165 8.27 21.44 -2.92
C LEU A 165 8.80 22.76 -3.49
N ASP A 166 10.08 22.76 -3.84
CA ASP A 166 10.70 23.80 -4.63
C ASP A 166 10.18 23.68 -6.08
N LEU A 167 9.28 24.60 -6.44
CA LEU A 167 8.63 24.63 -7.75
C LEU A 167 9.31 25.58 -8.74
N ALA A 168 10.46 26.16 -8.39
CA ALA A 168 11.20 27.13 -9.21
C ALA A 168 12.07 26.45 -10.30
#